data_4ecfde20c792e940a5f4342486a282e9
#
_entry.id   4ecfde20c792e940a5f4342486a282e9
#
_cell.length_a   1.000
_cell.length_b   1.000
_cell.length_c   1.000
_cell.angle_alpha   90.00
_cell.angle_beta   90.00
_cell.angle_gamma   90.00
#
_symmetry.space_group_name_H-M   'P 1'
#
loop_
_entity.id
_entity.type
_entity.pdbx_description
1 polymer ?
#
loop_
_entity_poly.entity_id
_entity_poly.type
_entity_poly.pdbx_seq_one_letter_code
_entity_poly.pdbx_strand_id
1 'polypeptide(L)'
;MLYLMSTTVIPHGADGTWMMITVSTDQAREIARDEHVSAVGHQSSADAMSAVLGITVAANRLTVKPEPGDEFLCLRLRRRPPEGVVLNLQQLEAIGFSWALLRYDG
;
A
#
# COMPACT_ATOMS: atom_id res chain seq x y z
N MET A 1 6.64 -9.17 9.20
CA MET A 1 5.22 -8.98 8.82
C MET A 1 5.12 -8.05 7.63
N LEU A 2 4.28 -8.38 6.69
CA LEU A 2 3.96 -7.54 5.55
C LEU A 2 2.66 -6.78 5.82
N TYR A 3 2.70 -5.47 5.63
CA TYR A 3 1.51 -4.61 5.72
C TYR A 3 1.21 -4.00 4.36
N LEU A 4 -0.07 -3.85 4.04
CA LEU A 4 -0.52 -3.08 2.89
C LEU A 4 -0.94 -1.69 3.37
N MET A 5 -0.40 -0.66 2.73
CA MET A 5 -0.65 0.74 3.11
C MET A 5 -0.97 1.59 1.89
N SER A 6 -1.69 2.67 2.09
CA SER A 6 -2.02 3.64 1.04
C SER A 6 -1.11 4.88 1.04
N THR A 7 -0.09 4.88 1.87
CA THR A 7 0.83 6.02 2.00
C THR A 7 2.25 5.53 2.23
N THR A 8 3.21 6.32 1.77
CA THR A 8 4.64 6.10 2.04
C THR A 8 5.16 6.96 3.18
N VAL A 9 4.27 7.64 3.90
CA VAL A 9 4.66 8.47 5.04
C VAL A 9 5.10 7.58 6.21
N ILE A 10 6.32 7.79 6.67
CA ILE A 10 6.87 7.09 7.81
C ILE A 10 6.14 7.56 9.08
N PRO A 11 5.63 6.63 9.92
CA PRO A 11 4.94 7.01 11.14
C PRO A 11 5.83 7.82 12.08
N HIS A 12 5.21 8.78 12.79
CA HIS A 12 5.91 9.54 13.81
C HIS A 12 6.42 8.61 14.92
N GLY A 13 7.66 8.79 15.34
CA GLY A 13 8.29 7.95 16.37
C GLY A 13 8.89 6.65 15.85
N ALA A 14 8.81 6.39 14.55
CA ALA A 14 9.44 5.22 13.94
C ALA A 14 10.87 5.56 13.49
N ASP A 15 11.71 5.89 14.46
CA ASP A 15 13.10 6.21 14.20
C ASP A 15 13.88 4.95 13.77
N GLY A 16 14.87 5.15 12.94
CA GLY A 16 15.71 4.05 12.47
C GLY A 16 15.98 4.12 10.98
N THR A 17 16.42 3.00 10.43
CA THR A 17 16.78 2.90 9.02
C THR A 17 15.64 2.30 8.22
N TRP A 18 15.26 2.99 7.16
CA TRP A 18 14.24 2.58 6.22
C TRP A 18 14.83 2.41 4.83
N MET A 19 14.46 1.35 4.15
CA MET A 19 14.76 1.15 2.73
C MET A 19 13.46 1.26 1.94
N MET A 20 13.49 2.01 0.85
CA MET A 20 12.36 2.13 -0.06
C MET A 20 12.81 1.80 -1.47
N ILE A 21 12.08 0.92 -2.13
CA ILE A 21 12.30 0.59 -3.54
C ILE A 21 10.99 0.71 -4.31
N THR A 22 11.10 1.11 -5.57
CA THR A 22 9.97 1.06 -6.50
C THR A 22 9.87 -0.35 -7.06
N VAL A 23 8.67 -0.92 -7.03
CA VAL A 23 8.41 -2.23 -7.62
C VAL A 23 7.36 -2.12 -8.72
N SER A 24 7.36 -3.07 -9.65
CA SER A 24 6.35 -3.14 -10.71
C SER A 24 5.02 -3.63 -10.14
N THR A 25 3.94 -3.45 -10.91
CA THR A 25 2.64 -4.01 -10.55
C THR A 25 2.70 -5.54 -10.45
N ASP A 26 3.41 -6.20 -11.34
CA ASP A 26 3.57 -7.66 -11.29
C ASP A 26 4.32 -8.09 -10.03
N GLN A 27 5.37 -7.38 -9.66
CA GLN A 27 6.10 -7.62 -8.41
C GLN A 27 5.21 -7.36 -7.20
N ALA A 28 4.41 -6.29 -7.22
CA ALA A 28 3.47 -5.98 -6.14
C ALA A 28 2.43 -7.10 -5.96
N ARG A 29 1.90 -7.62 -7.05
CA ARG A 29 0.95 -8.75 -7.02
C ARG A 29 1.61 -10.00 -6.42
N GLU A 30 2.84 -10.28 -6.79
CA GLU A 30 3.60 -11.42 -6.25
C GLU A 30 3.84 -11.27 -4.74
N ILE A 31 4.26 -10.09 -4.30
CA ILE A 31 4.48 -9.77 -2.89
C ILE A 31 3.19 -9.93 -2.09
N ALA A 32 2.07 -9.43 -2.61
CA ALA A 32 0.77 -9.45 -1.94
C ALA A 32 0.16 -10.86 -1.81
N ARG A 33 0.71 -11.86 -2.49
CA ARG A 33 0.29 -13.27 -2.31
C ARG A 33 0.70 -13.83 -0.97
N ASP A 34 1.74 -13.28 -0.35
CA ASP A 34 2.19 -13.69 0.96
C ASP A 34 1.20 -13.23 2.04
N GLU A 35 1.27 -13.85 3.20
CA GLU A 35 0.46 -13.45 4.33
C GLU A 35 0.72 -11.97 4.66
N HIS A 36 -0.36 -11.21 4.79
CA HIS A 36 -0.26 -9.77 5.02
C HIS A 36 -1.42 -9.26 5.88
N VAL A 37 -1.21 -8.07 6.43
CA VAL A 37 -2.22 -7.34 7.20
C VAL A 37 -2.52 -6.03 6.49
N SER A 38 -3.80 -5.73 6.25
CA SER A 38 -4.17 -4.43 5.73
C SER A 38 -4.07 -3.37 6.83
N ALA A 39 -3.39 -2.28 6.51
CA ALA A 39 -3.36 -1.05 7.30
C ALA A 39 -3.83 0.14 6.45
N VAL A 40 -4.70 -0.12 5.48
CA VAL A 40 -5.27 0.89 4.58
C VAL A 40 -6.48 1.52 5.26
N GLY A 41 -6.34 2.79 5.65
CA GLY A 41 -7.32 3.45 6.51
C GLY A 41 -8.54 4.01 5.79
N HIS A 42 -8.56 4.04 4.46
CA HIS A 42 -9.66 4.61 3.66
C HIS A 42 -10.22 3.58 2.70
N GLN A 43 -11.55 3.51 2.61
CA GLN A 43 -12.23 2.56 1.74
C GLN A 43 -11.87 2.76 0.26
N SER A 44 -11.80 4.00 -0.20
CA SER A 44 -11.43 4.28 -1.59
C SER A 44 -10.03 3.79 -1.95
N SER A 45 -9.08 3.90 -1.02
CA SER A 45 -7.72 3.38 -1.21
C SER A 45 -7.70 1.85 -1.18
N ALA A 46 -8.47 1.22 -0.29
CA ALA A 46 -8.61 -0.23 -0.23
C ALA A 46 -9.21 -0.79 -1.53
N ASP A 47 -10.23 -0.12 -2.06
CA ASP A 47 -10.86 -0.49 -3.33
C ASP A 47 -9.88 -0.38 -4.50
N ALA A 48 -9.09 0.70 -4.54
CA ALA A 48 -8.06 0.89 -5.56
C ALA A 48 -6.99 -0.21 -5.49
N MET A 49 -6.49 -0.53 -4.30
CA MET A 49 -5.52 -1.60 -4.12
C MET A 49 -6.08 -2.95 -4.51
N SER A 50 -7.33 -3.22 -4.16
CA SER A 50 -8.01 -4.45 -4.53
C SER A 50 -8.09 -4.62 -6.05
N ALA A 51 -8.45 -3.54 -6.75
CA ALA A 51 -8.56 -3.55 -8.21
C ALA A 51 -7.20 -3.82 -8.88
N VAL A 52 -6.14 -3.19 -8.41
CA VAL A 52 -4.80 -3.34 -9.00
C VAL A 52 -4.19 -4.69 -8.66
N LEU A 53 -4.30 -5.14 -7.42
CA LEU A 53 -3.70 -6.39 -6.96
C LEU A 53 -4.50 -7.64 -7.39
N GLY A 54 -5.78 -7.49 -7.68
CA GLY A 54 -6.63 -8.63 -7.99
C GLY A 54 -7.00 -9.49 -6.78
N ILE A 55 -6.90 -8.93 -5.58
CA ILE A 55 -7.28 -9.56 -4.32
C ILE A 55 -8.17 -8.62 -3.54
N THR A 56 -8.85 -9.11 -2.51
CA THR A 56 -9.63 -8.25 -1.63
C THR A 56 -8.72 -7.63 -0.56
N VAL A 57 -8.65 -6.30 -0.57
CA VAL A 57 -7.97 -5.51 0.46
C VAL A 57 -9.05 -4.79 1.27
N ALA A 58 -9.14 -5.09 2.55
CA ALA A 58 -10.11 -4.46 3.44
C ALA A 58 -9.62 -3.08 3.91
N ALA A 59 -10.55 -2.14 4.09
CA ALA A 59 -10.24 -0.93 4.82
C ALA A 59 -10.05 -1.30 6.30
N ASN A 60 -8.92 -0.91 6.86
CA ASN A 60 -8.56 -1.25 8.23
C ASN A 60 -7.69 -0.14 8.82
N ARG A 61 -8.27 0.66 9.70
CA ARG A 61 -7.53 1.72 10.39
C ARG A 61 -6.71 1.11 11.52
N LEU A 62 -5.50 0.73 11.18
CA LEU A 62 -4.55 0.13 12.09
C LEU A 62 -3.36 1.07 12.25
N THR A 63 -3.04 1.41 13.49
CA THR A 63 -1.79 2.10 13.79
C THR A 63 -0.69 1.04 13.91
N VAL A 64 0.22 1.03 12.96
CA VAL A 64 1.33 0.08 12.95
C VAL A 64 2.52 0.69 13.69
N LYS A 65 3.04 -0.06 14.66
CA LYS A 65 4.33 0.24 15.26
C LYS A 65 5.36 -0.66 14.58
N PRO A 66 6.22 -0.10 13.70
CA PRO A 66 7.16 -0.92 12.95
C PRO A 66 8.16 -1.63 13.85
N GLU A 67 8.45 -2.88 13.51
CA GLU A 67 9.51 -3.67 14.11
C GLU A 67 10.54 -4.01 13.04
N PRO A 68 11.82 -4.22 13.42
CA PRO A 68 12.85 -4.57 12.44
C PRO A 68 12.46 -5.79 11.60
N GLY A 69 12.56 -5.65 10.28
CA GLY A 69 12.15 -6.67 9.32
C GLY A 69 10.73 -6.51 8.78
N ASP A 70 9.92 -5.62 9.34
CA ASP A 70 8.59 -5.34 8.80
C ASP A 70 8.69 -4.68 7.42
N GLU A 71 7.78 -5.09 6.53
CA GLU A 71 7.69 -4.57 5.18
C GLU A 71 6.32 -3.94 4.95
N PHE A 72 6.28 -2.91 4.10
CA PHE A 72 5.08 -2.14 3.79
C PHE A 72 4.98 -1.99 2.28
N LEU A 73 3.94 -2.58 1.70
CA LEU A 73 3.64 -2.43 0.28
C LEU A 73 2.64 -1.29 0.11
N CYS A 74 3.04 -0.24 -0.60
CA CYS A 74 2.28 1.00 -0.71
C CYS A 74 1.90 1.28 -2.16
N LEU A 75 0.61 1.55 -2.41
CA LEU A 75 0.14 2.08 -3.67
C LEU A 75 0.25 3.60 -3.65
N ARG A 76 0.90 4.15 -4.66
CA ARG A 76 1.07 5.60 -4.83
C ARG A 76 0.27 6.05 -6.05
N LEU A 77 -0.86 6.70 -5.81
CA LEU A 77 -1.67 7.30 -6.87
C LEU A 77 -1.14 8.71 -7.19
N ARG A 78 -1.12 9.08 -8.47
CA ARG A 78 -0.76 10.42 -8.89
C ARG A 78 -1.73 11.47 -8.38
N ARG A 79 -3.01 11.11 -8.29
CA ARG A 79 -4.07 11.97 -7.79
C ARG A 79 -4.96 11.18 -6.86
N ARG A 80 -5.49 11.86 -5.84
CA ARG A 80 -6.47 11.25 -4.95
C ARG A 80 -7.75 10.95 -5.74
N PRO A 81 -8.31 9.73 -5.65
CA PRO A 81 -9.61 9.44 -6.23
C PRO A 81 -10.69 10.35 -5.61
N PRO A 82 -11.72 10.76 -6.37
CA PRO A 82 -12.85 11.46 -5.78
C PRO A 82 -13.50 10.61 -4.68
N GLU A 83 -13.94 11.26 -3.60
CA GLU A 83 -14.62 10.57 -2.51
C GLU A 83 -15.90 9.90 -2.99
N GLY A 84 -16.17 8.70 -2.49
CA GLY A 84 -17.37 7.93 -2.82
C GLY A 84 -17.37 7.32 -4.20
N VAL A 85 -16.29 7.45 -4.97
CA VAL A 85 -16.16 6.86 -6.30
C VAL A 85 -15.22 5.67 -6.25
N VAL A 86 -15.70 4.51 -6.68
CA VAL A 86 -14.88 3.32 -6.86
C VAL A 86 -14.36 3.31 -8.30
N LEU A 87 -13.05 3.42 -8.45
CA LEU A 87 -12.41 3.41 -9.76
C LEU A 87 -12.08 1.98 -10.16
N ASN A 88 -12.33 1.64 -11.43
CA ASN A 88 -11.87 0.37 -11.97
C ASN A 88 -10.38 0.47 -12.37
N LEU A 89 -9.81 -0.67 -12.75
CA LEU A 89 -8.38 -0.73 -13.10
C LEU A 89 -8.03 0.22 -14.24
N GLN A 90 -8.87 0.29 -15.27
CA GLN A 90 -8.64 1.18 -16.42
C GLN A 90 -8.59 2.66 -16.01
N GLN A 91 -9.49 3.07 -15.13
CA GLN A 91 -9.52 4.45 -14.60
C GLN A 91 -8.31 4.75 -13.73
N LEU A 92 -7.86 3.78 -12.93
CA LEU A 92 -6.64 3.90 -12.12
C LEU A 92 -5.40 4.02 -12.99
N GLU A 93 -5.31 3.24 -14.07
CA GLU A 93 -4.22 3.33 -15.04
C GLU A 93 -4.20 4.70 -15.73
N ALA A 94 -5.36 5.27 -16.02
CA ALA A 94 -5.47 6.61 -16.61
C ALA A 94 -4.98 7.71 -15.66
N ILE A 95 -5.25 7.58 -14.37
CA ILE A 95 -4.72 8.48 -13.33
C ILE A 95 -3.20 8.32 -13.21
N GLY A 96 -2.74 7.11 -13.28
CA GLY A 96 -1.35 6.74 -13.06
C GLY A 96 -1.06 6.39 -11.60
N PHE A 97 -0.34 5.31 -11.42
CA PHE A 97 0.07 4.85 -10.10
C PHE A 97 1.43 4.16 -10.16
N SER A 98 2.05 4.04 -9.01
CA SER A 98 3.26 3.26 -8.82
C SER A 98 3.21 2.53 -7.49
N TRP A 99 4.10 1.57 -7.31
CA TRP A 99 4.20 0.79 -6.09
C TRP A 99 5.55 1.03 -5.43
N ALA A 100 5.54 1.15 -4.13
CA ALA A 100 6.75 1.21 -3.31
C ALA A 100 6.71 0.10 -2.27
N LEU A 101 7.85 -0.54 -2.07
CA LEU A 101 8.06 -1.47 -0.96
C LEU A 101 9.03 -0.82 0.01
N LEU A 102 8.58 -0.63 1.25
CA LEU A 102 9.39 -0.11 2.33
C LEU A 102 9.75 -1.25 3.28
N ARG A 103 10.97 -1.25 3.78
CA ARG A 103 11.40 -2.15 4.84
C ARG A 103 12.01 -1.34 5.98
N TYR A 104 11.58 -1.67 7.18
CA TYR A 104 12.14 -1.09 8.40
C TYR A 104 13.24 -2.01 8.92
N ASP A 105 14.45 -1.48 9.08
CA ASP A 105 15.60 -2.25 9.56
C ASP A 105 15.93 -1.96 11.04
N GLY A 106 15.27 -0.98 11.62
CA GLY A 106 15.49 -0.58 13.01
C GLY A 106 16.52 0.51 13.23
#